data_38da639c959e67082a6ad425e4895753
#
_entry.id   38da639c959e67082a6ad425e4895753
#
_cell.length_a   1.000
_cell.length_b   1.000
_cell.length_c   1.000
_cell.angle_alpha   90.00
_cell.angle_beta   90.00
_cell.angle_gamma   90.00
#
_symmetry.space_group_name_H-M   'P 1'
#
loop_
_entity.id
_entity.type
_entity.pdbx_description
1 polymer ?
#
loop_
_entity_poly.entity_id
_entity_poly.type
_entity_poly.pdbx_seq_one_letter_code
_entity_poly.pdbx_strand_id
1 'polypeptide(L)'
;MIIGVPKEIKNNENRVGLTPSSVKLLSELGHSIFIESQAGDAIGFSDDLYLSSGATIIQNVEEVYTSSELIIKVKEPVDGEFQYLREGLGLFTYLHLAGNLPQA
;
A
#
# COMPACT_ATOMS: atom_id res chain seq x y z
N MET A 1 5.95 -12.53 4.97
CA MET A 1 4.59 -11.97 4.86
C MET A 1 4.41 -11.30 3.51
N ILE A 2 3.23 -11.35 2.96
CA ILE A 2 2.93 -10.69 1.68
C ILE A 2 2.24 -9.37 1.97
N ILE A 3 2.89 -8.27 1.59
CA ILE A 3 2.43 -6.91 1.88
C ILE A 3 2.02 -6.22 0.57
N GLY A 4 0.82 -5.66 0.54
CA GLY A 4 0.32 -4.95 -0.62
C GLY A 4 0.19 -3.45 -0.36
N VAL A 5 0.51 -2.65 -1.38
CA VAL A 5 0.42 -1.19 -1.30
C VAL A 5 -0.38 -0.69 -2.51
N PRO A 6 -1.68 -0.48 -2.33
CA PRO A 6 -2.49 0.07 -3.42
C PRO A 6 -2.23 1.55 -3.60
N LYS A 7 -2.57 2.06 -4.79
CA LYS A 7 -2.51 3.48 -5.07
C LYS A 7 -3.60 4.20 -4.28
N GLU A 8 -3.24 5.33 -3.68
CA GLU A 8 -4.23 6.14 -2.96
C GLU A 8 -5.19 6.79 -3.95
N ILE A 9 -6.48 6.74 -3.66
CA ILE A 9 -7.50 7.28 -4.56
C ILE A 9 -8.35 8.40 -3.94
N LYS A 10 -8.12 8.75 -2.66
CA LYS A 10 -8.78 9.91 -2.07
C LYS A 10 -8.24 11.20 -2.68
N ASN A 11 -9.11 12.20 -2.82
CA ASN A 11 -8.71 13.50 -3.37
C ASN A 11 -7.57 14.10 -2.56
N ASN A 12 -6.62 14.69 -3.28
CA ASN A 12 -5.46 15.40 -2.71
C ASN A 12 -4.50 14.49 -1.94
N GLU A 13 -4.60 13.18 -2.08
CA GLU A 13 -3.63 12.29 -1.48
C GLU A 13 -2.56 11.94 -2.49
N ASN A 14 -1.33 12.43 -2.26
CA ASN A 14 -0.19 12.17 -3.12
C ASN A 14 0.80 11.19 -2.49
N ARG A 15 0.65 10.90 -1.20
CA ARG A 15 1.58 10.01 -0.51
C ARG A 15 1.25 8.55 -0.79
N VAL A 16 2.21 7.69 -0.54
CA VAL A 16 2.08 6.26 -0.74
C VAL A 16 2.38 5.54 0.57
N GLY A 17 1.82 4.35 0.76
CA GLY A 17 1.96 3.60 2.00
C GLY A 17 3.39 3.21 2.34
N LEU A 18 4.21 2.88 1.35
CA LEU A 18 5.61 2.53 1.54
C LEU A 18 6.48 3.26 0.53
N THR A 19 7.62 3.76 0.99
CA THR A 19 8.64 4.35 0.10
C THR A 19 9.53 3.22 -0.46
N PRO A 20 10.28 3.49 -1.55
CA PRO A 20 11.25 2.51 -2.04
C PRO A 20 12.26 2.08 -0.98
N SER A 21 12.69 2.99 -0.11
CA SER A 21 13.63 2.63 0.97
C SER A 21 13.02 1.64 1.95
N SER A 22 11.77 1.84 2.30
CA SER A 22 11.05 0.92 3.20
C SER A 22 10.84 -0.43 2.54
N VAL A 23 10.52 -0.44 1.24
CA VAL A 23 10.37 -1.67 0.47
C VAL A 23 11.67 -2.47 0.48
N LYS A 24 12.79 -1.80 0.26
CA LYS A 24 14.09 -2.47 0.24
C LYS A 24 14.37 -3.16 1.58
N LEU A 25 14.12 -2.44 2.68
CA LEU A 25 14.33 -2.99 4.01
C LEU A 25 13.45 -4.22 4.27
N LEU A 26 12.17 -4.10 3.96
CA LEU A 26 11.23 -5.21 4.17
C LEU A 26 11.53 -6.40 3.28
N SER A 27 11.94 -6.15 2.03
CA SER A 27 12.34 -7.21 1.11
C SER A 27 13.57 -7.96 1.63
N GLU A 28 14.53 -7.23 2.18
CA GLU A 28 15.73 -7.86 2.76
C GLU A 28 15.39 -8.72 3.98
N LEU A 29 14.31 -8.37 4.68
CA LEU A 29 13.84 -9.15 5.83
C LEU A 29 13.03 -10.38 5.42
N GLY A 30 12.84 -10.61 4.13
CA GLY A 30 12.17 -11.81 3.63
C GLY A 30 10.69 -11.62 3.28
N HIS A 31 10.19 -10.40 3.30
CA HIS A 31 8.80 -10.14 2.94
C HIS A 31 8.65 -9.93 1.43
N SER A 32 7.48 -10.32 0.90
CA SER A 32 7.12 -10.05 -0.50
C SER A 32 6.29 -8.79 -0.53
N ILE A 33 6.66 -7.84 -1.40
CA ILE A 33 6.00 -6.54 -1.46
C ILE A 33 5.37 -6.37 -2.84
N PHE A 34 4.06 -6.14 -2.88
CA PHE A 34 3.33 -5.85 -4.10
C PHE A 34 2.90 -4.38 -4.09
N ILE A 35 3.26 -3.65 -5.13
CA ILE A 35 2.94 -2.22 -5.25
C ILE A 35 2.04 -2.04 -6.47
N GLU A 36 0.91 -1.38 -6.31
CA GLU A 36 0.07 -1.05 -7.46
C GLU A 36 0.82 -0.09 -8.36
N SER A 37 0.73 -0.32 -9.68
CA SER A 37 1.39 0.53 -10.67
C SER A 37 1.05 2.01 -10.44
N GLN A 38 2.06 2.86 -10.50
CA GLN A 38 1.94 4.31 -10.36
C GLN A 38 1.56 4.77 -8.94
N ALA A 39 1.64 3.90 -7.95
CA ALA A 39 1.26 4.25 -6.58
C ALA A 39 2.09 5.41 -6.01
N GLY A 40 3.35 5.52 -6.40
CA GLY A 40 4.24 6.58 -5.90
C GLY A 40 4.54 7.68 -6.90
N ASP A 41 3.90 7.69 -8.08
CA ASP A 41 4.23 8.64 -9.14
C ASP A 41 4.06 10.09 -8.72
N ALA A 42 3.05 10.40 -7.93
CA ALA A 42 2.76 11.79 -7.55
C ALA A 42 3.87 12.42 -6.70
N ILE A 43 4.71 11.62 -6.06
CA ILE A 43 5.82 12.12 -5.24
C ILE A 43 7.18 11.68 -5.76
N GLY A 44 7.23 11.29 -7.03
CA GLY A 44 8.50 10.99 -7.68
C GLY A 44 9.01 9.57 -7.52
N PHE A 45 8.23 8.66 -6.95
CA PHE A 45 8.63 7.27 -6.81
C PHE A 45 8.03 6.45 -7.95
N SER A 46 8.82 6.26 -9.01
CA SER A 46 8.37 5.50 -10.17
C SER A 46 8.28 4.00 -9.88
N ASP A 47 7.56 3.29 -10.75
CA ASP A 47 7.50 1.83 -10.66
C ASP A 47 8.90 1.22 -10.72
N ASP A 48 9.80 1.79 -11.52
CA ASP A 48 11.17 1.28 -11.65
C ASP A 48 11.93 1.38 -10.34
N LEU A 49 11.72 2.45 -9.57
CA LEU A 49 12.35 2.57 -8.26
C LEU A 49 11.88 1.46 -7.31
N TYR A 50 10.59 1.15 -7.34
CA TYR A 50 10.06 0.07 -6.51
C TYR A 50 10.60 -1.28 -6.96
N LEU A 51 10.66 -1.52 -8.25
CA LEU A 51 11.23 -2.76 -8.77
C LEU A 51 12.68 -2.93 -8.34
N SER A 52 13.46 -1.86 -8.42
CA SER A 52 14.86 -1.89 -8.00
C SER A 52 15.01 -2.13 -6.51
N SER A 53 14.00 -1.77 -5.74
CA SER A 53 14.02 -1.96 -4.29
C SER A 53 13.55 -3.34 -3.86
N GLY A 54 13.09 -4.16 -4.78
CA GLY A 54 12.67 -5.54 -4.50
C GLY A 54 11.18 -5.78 -4.54
N ALA A 55 10.38 -4.79 -4.94
CA ALA A 55 8.93 -4.95 -5.04
C ALA A 55 8.52 -5.56 -6.37
N THR A 56 7.32 -6.11 -6.40
CA THR A 56 6.66 -6.54 -7.63
C THR A 56 5.56 -5.53 -7.93
N ILE A 57 5.49 -5.08 -9.17
CA ILE A 57 4.48 -4.11 -9.62
C ILE A 57 3.26 -4.86 -10.13
N ILE A 58 2.09 -4.49 -9.63
CA ILE A 58 0.80 -5.09 -10.00
C ILE A 58 -0.07 -4.02 -10.65
N GLN A 59 -0.61 -4.32 -11.84
CA GLN A 59 -1.42 -3.36 -12.58
C GLN A 59 -2.85 -3.24 -12.06
N ASN A 60 -3.36 -4.28 -11.42
CA ASN A 60 -4.76 -4.38 -11.02
C ASN A 60 -4.89 -4.28 -9.50
N VAL A 61 -5.65 -3.31 -9.01
CA VAL A 61 -5.82 -3.10 -7.57
C VAL A 61 -6.46 -4.31 -6.88
N GLU A 62 -7.39 -4.97 -7.55
CA GLU A 62 -8.01 -6.16 -6.98
C GLU A 62 -6.96 -7.24 -6.71
N GLU A 63 -6.01 -7.43 -7.62
CA GLU A 63 -4.94 -8.40 -7.43
C GLU A 63 -4.03 -8.03 -6.26
N VAL A 64 -3.78 -6.74 -6.06
CA VAL A 64 -3.00 -6.28 -4.90
C VAL A 64 -3.68 -6.74 -3.62
N TYR A 65 -4.98 -6.51 -3.49
CA TYR A 65 -5.72 -6.90 -2.30
C TYR A 65 -5.82 -8.42 -2.13
N THR A 66 -6.12 -9.14 -3.21
CA THR A 66 -6.33 -10.59 -3.11
C THR A 66 -5.04 -11.35 -2.85
N SER A 67 -3.90 -10.82 -3.30
CA SER A 67 -2.61 -11.49 -3.13
C SER A 67 -1.93 -11.18 -1.80
N SER A 68 -2.40 -10.17 -1.08
CA SER A 68 -1.70 -9.67 0.11
C SER A 68 -2.31 -10.19 1.40
N GLU A 69 -1.46 -10.30 2.41
CA GLU A 69 -1.88 -10.62 3.78
C GLU A 69 -2.06 -9.36 4.61
N LEU A 70 -1.34 -8.30 4.24
CA LEU A 70 -1.40 -7.01 4.91
C LEU A 70 -1.42 -5.91 3.86
N ILE A 71 -2.34 -4.96 4.00
CA ILE A 71 -2.41 -3.79 3.14
C ILE A 71 -1.93 -2.58 3.93
N ILE A 72 -1.01 -1.81 3.36
CA ILE A 72 -0.49 -0.58 3.97
C ILE A 72 -0.92 0.60 3.10
N LYS A 73 -1.64 1.54 3.69
CA LYS A 73 -2.14 2.74 3.03
C LYS A 73 -1.91 3.96 3.91
N VAL A 74 -1.93 5.15 3.30
CA VAL A 74 -1.87 6.41 4.06
C VAL A 74 -3.24 6.72 4.66
N LYS A 75 -4.30 6.65 3.85
CA LYS A 75 -5.66 6.94 4.30
C LYS A 75 -6.49 5.66 4.33
N GLU A 76 -7.56 5.69 5.14
CA GLU A 76 -8.48 4.56 5.20
C GLU A 76 -9.08 4.27 3.82
N PRO A 77 -9.54 3.03 3.58
CA PRO A 77 -10.16 2.68 2.31
C PRO A 77 -11.36 3.56 2.00
N VAL A 78 -11.54 3.89 0.72
CA VAL A 78 -12.72 4.61 0.25
C VAL A 78 -13.76 3.60 -0.27
N ASP A 79 -14.97 4.07 -0.53
CA ASP A 79 -16.09 3.19 -0.89
C ASP A 79 -15.73 2.16 -1.97
N GLY A 80 -14.99 2.58 -2.99
CA GLY A 80 -14.63 1.65 -4.07
C GLY A 80 -13.66 0.56 -3.66
N GLU A 81 -13.02 0.70 -2.50
CA GLU A 81 -12.04 -0.27 -2.02
C GLU A 81 -12.61 -1.28 -1.03
N PHE A 82 -13.77 -0.97 -0.42
CA PHE A 82 -14.35 -1.86 0.58
C PHE A 82 -14.66 -3.25 0.02
N GLN A 83 -14.96 -3.34 -1.26
CA GLN A 83 -15.26 -4.63 -1.88
C GLN A 83 -14.08 -5.60 -1.87
N TYR A 84 -12.86 -5.09 -1.69
CA TYR A 84 -11.67 -5.94 -1.67
C TYR A 84 -11.31 -6.43 -0.27
N LEU A 85 -11.93 -5.87 0.76
CA LEU A 85 -11.63 -6.27 2.13
C LEU A 85 -12.25 -7.62 2.43
N ARG A 86 -11.54 -8.42 3.20
CA ARG A 86 -11.99 -9.76 3.55
C ARG A 86 -11.53 -10.12 4.95
N GLU A 87 -12.18 -11.12 5.52
CA GLU A 87 -11.76 -11.64 6.82
C GLU A 87 -10.33 -12.16 6.72
N GLY A 88 -9.52 -11.86 7.73
CA GLY A 88 -8.14 -12.30 7.76
C GLY A 88 -7.16 -11.36 7.08
N LEU A 89 -7.65 -10.35 6.34
CA LEU A 89 -6.78 -9.36 5.72
C LEU A 89 -6.39 -8.30 6.73
N GLY A 90 -5.10 -8.10 6.93
CA GLY A 90 -4.59 -7.02 7.77
C GLY A 90 -4.64 -5.69 7.03
N LEU A 91 -4.94 -4.62 7.75
CA LEU A 91 -4.98 -3.27 7.16
C LEU A 91 -4.30 -2.29 8.12
N PHE A 92 -3.29 -1.59 7.61
CA PHE A 92 -2.60 -0.53 8.35
C PHE A 92 -2.77 0.78 7.59
N THR A 93 -3.33 1.80 8.25
CA THR A 93 -3.50 3.12 7.64
C THR A 93 -2.97 4.18 8.60
N TYR A 94 -2.10 5.05 8.09
CA TYR A 94 -1.44 6.04 8.95
C TYR A 94 -2.40 7.12 9.43
N LEU A 95 -3.14 7.72 8.51
CA LEU A 95 -4.01 8.82 8.86
C LEU A 95 -5.25 8.39 9.61
N HIS A 96 -5.75 7.18 9.31
CA HIS A 96 -6.88 6.65 10.04
C HIS A 96 -6.53 6.48 11.52
N LEU A 97 -5.36 5.89 11.81
CA LEU A 97 -4.92 5.74 13.18
C LEU A 97 -4.80 7.08 13.89
N ALA A 98 -4.19 8.06 13.21
CA ALA A 98 -4.04 9.40 13.77
C ALA A 98 -5.39 10.06 14.01
N GLY A 99 -6.33 9.88 13.09
CA GLY A 99 -7.65 10.46 13.21
C GLY A 99 -8.50 9.83 14.30
N ASN A 100 -8.25 8.60 14.63
CA ASN A 100 -9.02 7.88 15.64
C ASN A 100 -8.50 8.06 17.06
N LEU A 101 -7.24 8.41 17.23
CA LEU A 101 -6.67 8.57 18.56
C LEU A 101 -7.45 9.52 19.47
N PRO A 102 -7.89 10.70 19.00
CA PRO A 102 -8.66 11.59 19.85
C PRO A 102 -10.05 11.04 20.21
N GLN A 103 -10.51 10.09 19.47
CA GLN A 103 -11.85 9.51 19.66
C GLN A 103 -11.84 8.30 20.60
N ALA A 104 -10.67 7.79 20.85
CA ALA A 104 -10.49 6.57 21.64
C ALA A 104 -10.70 6.78 23.15
#